data_5095e903bb00adbef9d303e14e8805bd
#
_entry.id   5095e903bb00adbef9d303e14e8805bd
#
_cell.length_a   1.000
_cell.length_b   1.000
_cell.length_c   1.000
_cell.angle_alpha   90.00
_cell.angle_beta   90.00
_cell.angle_gamma   90.00
#
_symmetry.space_group_name_H-M   'P 1'
#
loop_
_entity.id
_entity.type
_entity.pdbx_description
1 polymer ?
#
loop_
_entity_poly.entity_id
_entity_poly.type
_entity_poly.pdbx_seq_one_letter_code
_entity_poly.pdbx_strand_id
1 'polypeptide(L)'
;MKIEITKTACPAEKPEASTLGFGKVFTDHMFIMDYKRGEGWQNARIVPFGNISIHPASTVLHYGSEIFEGLKAYRRADGKVQMFRPIENVRRLNSSAERLCLPQIPEEDLLEILDTFVGLEQDWTPNAEGTSLYLRPFMFGNDESLGVHSVANATFMIIASPVGSYYKEGINPVKIMIESEDVRAVKGGTGYAKCGGNYAASNRAGEKAEQKGYSQVLWLDGVHRKYIEEVGAMNVMFKIDGEIVTPMLTGSILPGITRKSCLELLSDEGYKVSERLISVEELEEALKAGKLEEAWGCGTAAVVSPIGELCYKDEVFVINSGKIGEVTQHLYDTLTGIQWGKIEDKYGWIREVK
;
A
#
# COMPACT_ATOMS: atom_id res chain seq x y z
N MET A 1 -3.95 21.04 15.70
CA MET A 1 -2.53 21.53 15.55
C MET A 1 -2.50 22.78 14.65
N LYS A 2 -1.56 23.77 14.87
CA LYS A 2 -1.44 24.92 13.96
C LYS A 2 -0.51 24.55 12.80
N ILE A 3 -0.99 24.65 11.55
CA ILE A 3 -0.22 24.35 10.34
C ILE A 3 0.05 25.70 9.63
N GLU A 4 1.33 26.00 9.40
CA GLU A 4 1.72 27.19 8.61
C GLU A 4 1.69 26.83 7.12
N ILE A 5 1.07 27.70 6.30
CA ILE A 5 0.93 27.44 4.86
C ILE A 5 1.65 28.53 4.07
N THR A 6 2.67 28.12 3.32
CA THR A 6 3.36 28.95 2.34
C THR A 6 3.06 28.42 0.94
N LYS A 7 2.22 29.13 0.20
CA LYS A 7 1.86 28.74 -1.17
C LYS A 7 3.01 29.02 -2.15
N THR A 8 3.14 28.15 -3.17
CA THR A 8 4.07 28.41 -4.28
C THR A 8 3.66 29.68 -5.04
N ALA A 9 4.65 30.46 -5.45
CA ALA A 9 4.43 31.60 -6.34
C ALA A 9 4.25 31.20 -7.81
N CYS A 10 4.63 29.97 -8.16
CA CYS A 10 4.61 29.44 -9.53
C CYS A 10 3.95 28.05 -9.54
N PRO A 11 2.60 27.96 -9.48
CA PRO A 11 1.90 26.68 -9.60
C PRO A 11 2.25 25.99 -10.92
N ALA A 12 2.48 24.68 -10.87
CA ALA A 12 2.76 23.90 -12.04
C ALA A 12 1.48 23.62 -12.87
N GLU A 13 1.66 23.47 -14.18
CA GLU A 13 0.59 23.02 -15.06
C GLU A 13 0.26 21.55 -14.76
N LYS A 14 -1.04 21.27 -14.64
CA LYS A 14 -1.51 19.92 -14.36
C LYS A 14 -1.48 19.07 -15.63
N PRO A 15 -0.86 17.88 -15.58
CA PRO A 15 -0.77 17.02 -16.75
C PRO A 15 -2.15 16.49 -17.15
N GLU A 16 -2.31 16.21 -18.43
CA GLU A 16 -3.47 15.47 -18.95
C GLU A 16 -3.58 14.09 -18.30
N ALA A 17 -4.80 13.70 -17.92
CA ALA A 17 -5.05 12.44 -17.20
C ALA A 17 -4.53 11.19 -17.96
N SER A 18 -4.58 11.22 -19.29
CA SER A 18 -4.10 10.14 -20.17
C SER A 18 -2.58 9.94 -20.13
N THR A 19 -1.82 10.95 -19.70
CA THR A 19 -0.35 10.92 -19.61
C THR A 19 0.16 10.51 -18.23
N LEU A 20 -0.73 10.40 -17.25
CA LEU A 20 -0.38 10.07 -15.89
C LEU A 20 0.19 8.65 -15.79
N GLY A 21 1.37 8.55 -15.17
CA GLY A 21 1.95 7.31 -14.68
C GLY A 21 1.77 7.18 -13.17
N PHE A 22 2.65 6.44 -12.52
CA PHE A 22 2.65 6.29 -11.06
C PHE A 22 3.89 6.96 -10.45
N GLY A 23 3.69 7.99 -9.59
CA GLY A 23 4.75 8.60 -8.78
C GLY A 23 5.82 9.39 -9.54
N LYS A 24 5.52 9.91 -10.73
CA LYS A 24 6.47 10.68 -11.56
C LYS A 24 6.21 12.19 -11.58
N VAL A 25 4.99 12.59 -11.31
CA VAL A 25 4.55 13.98 -11.21
C VAL A 25 4.13 14.24 -9.77
N PHE A 26 4.49 15.39 -9.23
CA PHE A 26 4.16 15.74 -7.84
C PHE A 26 3.31 17.01 -7.81
N THR A 27 2.55 17.17 -6.72
CA THR A 27 1.73 18.36 -6.48
C THR A 27 2.61 19.57 -6.17
N ASP A 28 1.99 20.75 -6.11
CA ASP A 28 2.68 22.02 -5.90
C ASP A 28 3.34 22.15 -4.52
N HIS A 29 2.84 21.43 -3.52
CA HIS A 29 3.30 21.56 -2.15
C HIS A 29 3.61 20.19 -1.52
N MET A 30 4.31 20.24 -0.38
CA MET A 30 4.57 19.13 0.52
C MET A 30 4.32 19.56 1.97
N PHE A 31 3.86 18.61 2.80
CA PHE A 31 3.76 18.82 4.24
C PHE A 31 5.05 18.36 4.93
N ILE A 32 5.49 19.10 5.94
CA ILE A 32 6.66 18.80 6.76
C ILE A 32 6.37 19.12 8.23
N MET A 33 6.80 18.24 9.11
CA MET A 33 6.72 18.43 10.56
C MET A 33 7.94 17.80 11.22
N ASP A 34 8.50 18.45 12.24
CA ASP A 34 9.72 18.01 12.91
C ASP A 34 9.39 17.49 14.31
N TYR A 35 10.11 16.43 14.73
CA TYR A 35 10.02 15.89 16.08
C TYR A 35 11.35 15.98 16.79
N LYS A 36 11.30 16.33 18.08
CA LYS A 36 12.45 16.27 18.96
C LYS A 36 12.05 15.62 20.28
N ARG A 37 12.81 14.63 20.72
CA ARG A 37 12.56 13.92 21.98
C ARG A 37 12.57 14.90 23.15
N GLY A 38 11.50 14.87 23.96
CA GLY A 38 11.31 15.78 25.08
C GLY A 38 10.59 17.10 24.75
N GLU A 39 10.54 17.47 23.47
CA GLU A 39 9.83 18.67 22.98
C GLU A 39 8.56 18.30 22.19
N GLY A 40 8.51 17.08 21.60
CA GLY A 40 7.38 16.59 20.80
C GLY A 40 7.41 17.09 19.36
N TRP A 41 6.24 17.03 18.70
CA TRP A 41 6.02 17.48 17.34
C TRP A 41 5.90 18.99 17.26
N GLN A 42 6.59 19.61 16.28
CA GLN A 42 6.66 21.05 16.11
C GLN A 42 6.85 21.43 14.64
N ASN A 43 6.72 22.74 14.34
CA ASN A 43 6.95 23.32 13.00
C ASN A 43 6.11 22.64 11.89
N ALA A 44 4.86 22.32 12.17
CA ALA A 44 3.94 21.79 11.18
C ALA A 44 3.70 22.83 10.08
N ARG A 45 4.07 22.49 8.84
CA ARG A 45 4.02 23.44 7.72
C ARG A 45 3.72 22.75 6.39
N ILE A 46 3.03 23.46 5.52
CA ILE A 46 2.90 23.13 4.09
C ILE A 46 3.72 24.16 3.32
N VAL A 47 4.64 23.67 2.51
CA VAL A 47 5.59 24.51 1.74
C VAL A 47 5.63 24.06 0.29
N PRO A 48 6.15 24.89 -0.65
CA PRO A 48 6.34 24.48 -2.03
C PRO A 48 7.14 23.16 -2.12
N PHE A 49 6.72 22.26 -3.02
CA PHE A 49 7.40 21.00 -3.27
C PHE A 49 8.83 21.24 -3.78
N GLY A 50 9.79 20.54 -3.22
CA GLY A 50 11.19 20.70 -3.60
C GLY A 50 12.11 19.70 -2.90
N ASN A 51 13.40 19.89 -3.10
CA ASN A 51 14.43 19.07 -2.47
C ASN A 51 14.51 19.35 -0.96
N ILE A 52 14.83 18.32 -0.19
CA ILE A 52 15.15 18.42 1.24
C ILE A 52 16.65 18.29 1.45
N SER A 53 17.17 19.00 2.43
CA SER A 53 18.57 18.86 2.87
C SER A 53 18.62 17.86 4.03
N ILE A 54 19.45 16.85 3.93
CA ILE A 54 19.66 15.83 4.97
C ILE A 54 21.15 15.81 5.32
N HIS A 55 21.45 15.82 6.63
CA HIS A 55 22.83 15.69 7.09
C HIS A 55 23.38 14.29 6.74
N PRO A 56 24.66 14.16 6.27
CA PRO A 56 25.21 12.86 5.85
C PRO A 56 25.23 11.79 6.95
N ALA A 57 25.26 12.16 8.22
CA ALA A 57 25.20 11.23 9.35
C ALA A 57 23.78 10.93 9.83
N SER A 58 22.73 11.38 9.12
CA SER A 58 21.36 11.07 9.51
C SER A 58 21.11 9.56 9.56
N THR A 59 20.52 9.10 10.65
CA THR A 59 20.31 7.67 10.93
C THR A 59 19.56 6.92 9.84
N VAL A 60 18.65 7.59 9.15
CA VAL A 60 17.93 7.00 8.01
C VAL A 60 18.86 6.51 6.90
N LEU A 61 19.93 7.25 6.60
CA LEU A 61 20.89 6.92 5.52
C LEU A 61 21.74 5.69 5.83
N HIS A 62 21.89 5.32 7.10
CA HIS A 62 22.77 4.25 7.55
C HIS A 62 22.01 3.04 8.08
N TYR A 63 20.88 3.24 8.72
CA TYR A 63 20.15 2.20 9.46
C TYR A 63 18.71 2.01 9.01
N GLY A 64 18.26 2.73 7.96
CA GLY A 64 16.91 2.59 7.43
C GLY A 64 15.81 2.92 8.46
N SER A 65 16.08 3.88 9.36
CA SER A 65 15.11 4.33 10.37
C SER A 65 13.99 5.13 9.70
N GLU A 66 13.13 4.46 8.91
CA GLU A 66 12.06 5.11 8.17
C GLU A 66 10.83 4.21 8.02
N ILE A 67 9.69 4.85 7.92
CA ILE A 67 8.39 4.23 7.65
C ILE A 67 7.62 5.07 6.64
N PHE A 68 6.69 4.45 5.94
CA PHE A 68 5.85 5.18 5.00
C PHE A 68 4.43 4.62 4.94
N GLU A 69 3.53 5.39 4.37
CA GLU A 69 2.18 5.00 4.05
C GLU A 69 1.84 5.25 2.58
N GLY A 70 0.74 4.71 2.14
CA GLY A 70 0.19 4.94 0.83
C GLY A 70 -1.33 4.88 0.88
N LEU A 71 -1.98 6.00 0.56
CA LEU A 71 -3.42 6.09 0.44
C LEU A 71 -3.76 6.97 -0.77
N LYS A 72 -5.03 7.02 -1.13
CA LYS A 72 -5.48 7.77 -2.30
C LYS A 72 -6.64 8.69 -1.95
N ALA A 73 -6.66 9.84 -2.59
CA ALA A 73 -7.83 10.70 -2.66
C ALA A 73 -8.44 10.60 -4.06
N TYR A 74 -9.76 10.63 -4.11
CA TYR A 74 -10.55 10.41 -5.31
C TYR A 74 -11.51 11.57 -5.51
N ARG A 75 -11.69 12.03 -6.75
CA ARG A 75 -12.69 13.04 -7.11
C ARG A 75 -13.97 12.37 -7.53
N ARG A 76 -15.04 12.69 -6.83
CA ARG A 76 -16.41 12.24 -7.14
C ARG A 76 -16.99 13.01 -8.33
N ALA A 77 -18.07 12.49 -8.89
CA ALA A 77 -18.81 13.12 -9.98
C ALA A 77 -19.41 14.51 -9.59
N ASP A 78 -19.69 14.74 -8.30
CA ASP A 78 -20.16 16.03 -7.78
C ASP A 78 -19.01 17.05 -7.53
N GLY A 79 -17.78 16.69 -7.88
CA GLY A 79 -16.58 17.52 -7.75
C GLY A 79 -15.90 17.45 -6.38
N LYS A 80 -16.52 16.83 -5.37
CA LYS A 80 -15.93 16.68 -4.05
C LYS A 80 -14.78 15.67 -4.06
N VAL A 81 -13.85 15.84 -3.14
CA VAL A 81 -12.71 14.95 -2.95
C VAL A 81 -12.91 14.13 -1.67
N GLN A 82 -12.56 12.86 -1.73
CA GLN A 82 -12.70 11.93 -0.61
C GLN A 82 -11.52 10.96 -0.52
N MET A 83 -11.23 10.49 0.69
CA MET A 83 -10.22 9.47 0.98
C MET A 83 -10.89 8.18 1.44
N PHE A 84 -10.28 7.04 1.09
CA PHE A 84 -10.78 5.71 1.46
C PHE A 84 -10.05 5.19 2.71
N ARG A 85 -10.78 4.99 3.82
CA ARG A 85 -10.30 4.45 5.11
C ARG A 85 -9.02 5.12 5.66
N PRO A 86 -8.85 6.44 5.60
CA PRO A 86 -7.60 7.09 6.01
C PRO A 86 -7.24 6.81 7.48
N ILE A 87 -8.21 6.60 8.35
CA ILE A 87 -7.96 6.24 9.76
C ILE A 87 -7.16 4.95 9.91
N GLU A 88 -7.37 3.97 9.02
CA GLU A 88 -6.61 2.72 9.05
C GLU A 88 -5.14 2.94 8.63
N ASN A 89 -4.89 3.85 7.68
CA ASN A 89 -3.52 4.26 7.33
C ASN A 89 -2.83 4.98 8.50
N VAL A 90 -3.56 5.86 9.18
CA VAL A 90 -3.08 6.58 10.38
C VAL A 90 -2.65 5.60 11.47
N ARG A 91 -3.50 4.63 11.80
CA ARG A 91 -3.21 3.61 12.80
C ARG A 91 -2.03 2.72 12.41
N ARG A 92 -1.95 2.35 11.13
CA ARG A 92 -0.85 1.52 10.63
C ARG A 92 0.47 2.27 10.58
N LEU A 93 0.48 3.58 10.26
CA LEU A 93 1.66 4.43 10.38
C LEU A 93 2.19 4.40 11.82
N ASN A 94 1.32 4.60 12.81
CA ASN A 94 1.68 4.58 14.23
C ASN A 94 2.17 3.19 14.69
N SER A 95 1.56 2.10 14.21
CA SER A 95 2.04 0.73 14.48
C SER A 95 3.42 0.49 13.86
N SER A 96 3.68 1.01 12.67
CA SER A 96 5.01 0.95 12.05
C SER A 96 6.03 1.80 12.81
N ALA A 97 5.63 2.98 13.27
CA ALA A 97 6.46 3.87 14.11
C ALA A 97 6.85 3.18 15.43
N GLU A 98 5.89 2.58 16.11
CA GLU A 98 6.14 1.81 17.34
C GLU A 98 7.17 0.71 17.11
N ARG A 99 7.01 -0.07 16.03
CA ARG A 99 7.95 -1.18 15.71
C ARG A 99 9.38 -0.70 15.49
N LEU A 100 9.59 0.48 14.90
CA LEU A 100 10.91 1.02 14.59
C LEU A 100 11.41 2.04 15.64
N CYS A 101 10.72 2.18 16.77
CA CYS A 101 11.05 3.19 17.79
C CYS A 101 11.10 4.62 17.23
N LEU A 102 10.24 4.92 16.26
CA LEU A 102 9.96 6.25 15.76
C LEU A 102 8.83 6.91 16.56
N PRO A 103 8.73 8.24 16.60
CA PRO A 103 7.67 8.92 17.33
C PRO A 103 6.30 8.70 16.65
N GLN A 104 5.27 8.47 17.48
CA GLN A 104 3.90 8.38 17.01
C GLN A 104 3.27 9.79 16.88
N ILE A 105 2.28 9.92 16.01
CA ILE A 105 1.50 11.13 15.81
C ILE A 105 0.07 10.85 16.30
N PRO A 106 -0.58 11.72 17.12
CA PRO A 106 -1.98 11.54 17.50
C PRO A 106 -2.88 11.35 16.28
N GLU A 107 -3.81 10.39 16.35
CA GLU A 107 -4.68 10.04 15.21
C GLU A 107 -5.46 11.25 14.67
N GLU A 108 -5.98 12.08 15.58
CA GLU A 108 -6.75 13.27 15.22
C GLU A 108 -5.88 14.33 14.50
N ASP A 109 -4.66 14.55 14.99
CA ASP A 109 -3.72 15.47 14.36
C ASP A 109 -3.36 15.00 12.94
N LEU A 110 -3.10 13.70 12.76
CA LEU A 110 -2.72 13.18 11.45
C LEU A 110 -3.89 13.21 10.45
N LEU A 111 -5.12 12.98 10.91
CA LEU A 111 -6.32 13.16 10.09
C LEU A 111 -6.54 14.63 9.70
N GLU A 112 -6.31 15.58 10.63
CA GLU A 112 -6.38 17.02 10.35
C GLU A 112 -5.30 17.44 9.32
N ILE A 113 -4.08 16.91 9.46
CA ILE A 113 -2.99 17.14 8.49
C ILE A 113 -3.38 16.63 7.09
N LEU A 114 -3.93 15.42 7.01
CA LEU A 114 -4.38 14.84 5.73
C LEU A 114 -5.49 15.69 5.09
N ASP A 115 -6.51 16.09 5.86
CA ASP A 115 -7.60 16.93 5.36
C ASP A 115 -7.07 18.28 4.85
N THR A 116 -6.19 18.92 5.63
CA THR A 116 -5.64 20.25 5.29
C THR A 116 -4.77 20.18 4.03
N PHE A 117 -3.90 19.13 3.95
CA PHE A 117 -3.00 18.96 2.82
C PHE A 117 -3.76 18.60 1.53
N VAL A 118 -4.68 17.64 1.59
CA VAL A 118 -5.49 17.25 0.44
C VAL A 118 -6.45 18.37 0.04
N GLY A 119 -7.03 19.09 0.99
CA GLY A 119 -7.87 20.27 0.72
C GLY A 119 -7.12 21.37 -0.03
N LEU A 120 -5.85 21.61 0.31
CA LEU A 120 -5.00 22.56 -0.42
C LEU A 120 -4.67 22.08 -1.84
N GLU A 121 -4.38 20.77 -1.99
CA GLU A 121 -3.95 20.14 -3.24
C GLU A 121 -5.12 19.49 -4.02
N GLN A 122 -6.37 19.76 -3.64
CA GLN A 122 -7.52 19.08 -4.24
C GLN A 122 -7.59 19.22 -5.76
N ASP A 123 -7.13 20.34 -6.33
CA ASP A 123 -7.12 20.57 -7.78
C ASP A 123 -6.17 19.62 -8.53
N TRP A 124 -5.24 18.98 -7.82
CA TRP A 124 -4.38 17.94 -8.35
C TRP A 124 -5.02 16.55 -8.36
N THR A 125 -6.21 16.41 -7.75
CA THR A 125 -6.97 15.16 -7.82
C THR A 125 -7.66 15.06 -9.17
N PRO A 126 -7.22 14.15 -10.08
CA PRO A 126 -7.80 14.04 -11.41
C PRO A 126 -9.26 13.58 -11.35
N ASN A 127 -10.04 13.88 -12.40
CA ASN A 127 -11.46 13.51 -12.50
C ASN A 127 -11.71 12.39 -13.53
N ALA A 128 -10.70 11.94 -14.24
CA ALA A 128 -10.84 10.85 -15.21
C ALA A 128 -10.98 9.49 -14.50
N GLU A 129 -11.71 8.58 -15.10
CA GLU A 129 -11.91 7.23 -14.56
C GLU A 129 -10.57 6.50 -14.37
N GLY A 130 -10.45 5.77 -13.25
CA GLY A 130 -9.23 5.06 -12.89
C GLY A 130 -8.12 5.94 -12.32
N THR A 131 -8.28 7.27 -12.30
CA THR A 131 -7.27 8.19 -11.78
C THR A 131 -7.50 8.52 -10.32
N SER A 132 -6.48 9.01 -9.62
CA SER A 132 -6.56 9.43 -8.22
C SER A 132 -5.36 10.31 -7.85
N LEU A 133 -5.43 10.95 -6.69
CA LEU A 133 -4.27 11.57 -6.07
C LEU A 133 -3.67 10.59 -5.06
N TYR A 134 -2.48 10.09 -5.34
CA TYR A 134 -1.75 9.20 -4.44
C TYR A 134 -0.99 10.02 -3.39
N LEU A 135 -1.23 9.72 -2.12
CA LEU A 135 -0.58 10.36 -0.99
C LEU A 135 0.51 9.44 -0.44
N ARG A 136 1.69 9.99 -0.16
CA ARG A 136 2.81 9.31 0.45
C ARG A 136 3.21 10.00 1.75
N PRO A 137 2.51 9.72 2.87
CA PRO A 137 3.04 10.03 4.19
C PRO A 137 4.29 9.17 4.47
N PHE A 138 5.33 9.78 5.04
CA PHE A 138 6.53 9.05 5.47
C PHE A 138 7.24 9.78 6.60
N MET A 139 7.97 9.02 7.40
CA MET A 139 8.70 9.52 8.55
C MET A 139 10.08 8.89 8.57
N PHE A 140 11.09 9.68 8.90
CA PHE A 140 12.46 9.18 9.00
C PHE A 140 13.22 9.81 10.16
N GLY A 141 14.15 9.02 10.74
CA GLY A 141 15.10 9.50 11.75
C GLY A 141 16.19 10.35 11.12
N ASN A 142 16.40 11.53 11.67
CA ASN A 142 17.39 12.49 11.19
C ASN A 142 18.44 12.87 12.25
N ASP A 143 18.63 12.03 13.26
CA ASP A 143 19.72 12.18 14.22
C ASP A 143 21.09 12.19 13.50
N GLU A 144 21.90 13.18 13.81
CA GLU A 144 23.22 13.35 13.22
C GLU A 144 24.28 12.51 13.95
N SER A 145 24.16 11.18 13.86
CA SER A 145 25.02 10.23 14.60
C SER A 145 25.21 8.94 13.82
N LEU A 146 26.43 8.42 13.83
CA LEU A 146 26.78 7.10 13.28
C LEU A 146 26.59 5.95 14.29
N GLY A 147 26.15 6.23 15.51
CA GLY A 147 25.81 5.20 16.49
C GLY A 147 24.41 4.63 16.26
N VAL A 148 24.26 3.30 16.44
CA VAL A 148 22.90 2.69 16.44
C VAL A 148 22.19 2.99 17.74
N HIS A 149 21.07 3.70 17.66
CA HIS A 149 20.23 4.06 18.80
C HIS A 149 18.77 4.26 18.38
N SER A 150 17.85 4.34 19.35
CA SER A 150 16.47 4.74 19.08
C SER A 150 16.41 6.22 18.69
N VAL A 151 15.64 6.53 17.68
CA VAL A 151 15.52 7.88 17.09
C VAL A 151 15.12 8.91 18.15
N ALA A 152 15.85 10.02 18.20
CA ALA A 152 15.56 11.17 19.04
C ALA A 152 15.02 12.36 18.25
N ASN A 153 15.43 12.50 17.00
CA ASN A 153 14.95 13.52 16.08
C ASN A 153 14.39 12.84 14.83
N ALA A 154 13.22 13.25 14.41
CA ALA A 154 12.56 12.72 13.21
C ALA A 154 11.89 13.83 12.40
N THR A 155 11.75 13.60 11.10
CA THR A 155 10.93 14.43 10.23
C THR A 155 9.80 13.58 9.66
N PHE A 156 8.57 14.10 9.75
CA PHE A 156 7.40 13.55 9.08
C PHE A 156 7.02 14.41 7.89
N MET A 157 6.72 13.77 6.77
CA MET A 157 6.38 14.45 5.53
C MET A 157 5.19 13.80 4.84
N ILE A 158 4.48 14.59 4.03
CA ILE A 158 3.52 14.08 3.05
C ILE A 158 3.84 14.71 1.70
N ILE A 159 4.00 13.88 0.68
CA ILE A 159 4.05 14.28 -0.72
C ILE A 159 2.89 13.63 -1.46
N ALA A 160 2.46 14.21 -2.56
CA ALA A 160 1.37 13.66 -3.35
C ALA A 160 1.68 13.67 -4.86
N SER A 161 1.07 12.74 -5.56
CA SER A 161 1.27 12.54 -7.00
C SER A 161 -0.07 12.20 -7.65
N PRO A 162 -0.53 12.95 -8.67
CA PRO A 162 -1.64 12.50 -9.50
C PRO A 162 -1.20 11.24 -10.25
N VAL A 163 -2.02 10.20 -10.17
CA VAL A 163 -1.72 8.90 -10.79
C VAL A 163 -2.83 8.48 -11.73
N GLY A 164 -2.42 7.85 -12.83
CA GLY A 164 -3.32 7.25 -13.80
C GLY A 164 -3.88 5.92 -13.32
N SER A 165 -4.67 5.28 -14.16
CA SER A 165 -5.08 3.90 -13.92
C SER A 165 -3.85 3.00 -13.79
N TYR A 166 -3.83 2.17 -12.75
CA TYR A 166 -2.78 1.16 -12.58
C TYR A 166 -2.73 0.19 -13.76
N TYR A 167 -3.90 -0.12 -14.29
CA TYR A 167 -4.08 -0.94 -15.49
C TYR A 167 -4.61 -0.08 -16.65
N LYS A 168 -3.77 0.23 -17.62
CA LYS A 168 -4.14 1.08 -18.78
C LYS A 168 -5.25 0.47 -19.65
N GLU A 169 -5.29 -0.85 -19.73
CA GLU A 169 -6.22 -1.63 -20.57
C GLU A 169 -7.28 -2.38 -19.74
N GLY A 170 -7.55 -1.92 -18.51
CA GLY A 170 -8.35 -2.64 -17.53
C GLY A 170 -7.54 -3.65 -16.72
N ILE A 171 -8.17 -4.30 -15.73
CA ILE A 171 -7.47 -5.32 -14.95
C ILE A 171 -7.21 -6.56 -15.81
N ASN A 172 -5.96 -7.00 -15.88
CA ASN A 172 -5.55 -8.21 -16.59
C ASN A 172 -4.86 -9.18 -15.62
N PRO A 173 -5.08 -10.48 -15.76
CA PRO A 173 -4.42 -11.47 -14.91
C PRO A 173 -2.91 -11.45 -15.11
N VAL A 174 -2.17 -11.41 -14.00
CA VAL A 174 -0.72 -11.40 -13.98
C VAL A 174 -0.14 -12.80 -13.76
N LYS A 175 1.13 -12.97 -14.14
CA LYS A 175 1.90 -14.19 -13.93
C LYS A 175 2.80 -14.03 -12.71
N ILE A 176 2.79 -14.99 -11.81
CA ILE A 176 3.46 -14.94 -10.51
C ILE A 176 4.38 -16.17 -10.36
N MET A 177 5.61 -15.95 -9.92
CA MET A 177 6.55 -17.01 -9.55
C MET A 177 6.54 -17.22 -8.03
N ILE A 178 6.44 -18.44 -7.56
CA ILE A 178 6.57 -18.75 -6.13
C ILE A 178 8.07 -18.76 -5.78
N GLU A 179 8.45 -17.87 -4.85
CA GLU A 179 9.84 -17.71 -4.42
C GLU A 179 10.19 -18.72 -3.32
N SER A 180 11.22 -19.50 -3.52
CA SER A 180 11.64 -20.57 -2.59
C SER A 180 13.02 -20.32 -1.94
N GLU A 181 13.79 -19.36 -2.43
CA GLU A 181 15.14 -19.06 -1.93
C GLU A 181 15.14 -17.85 -1.00
N ASP A 182 14.64 -16.72 -1.50
CA ASP A 182 14.60 -15.46 -0.77
C ASP A 182 13.35 -15.36 0.10
N VAL A 183 13.43 -14.58 1.16
CA VAL A 183 12.29 -14.30 2.05
C VAL A 183 12.09 -12.80 2.17
N ARG A 184 10.83 -12.36 2.17
CA ARG A 184 10.49 -10.95 2.33
C ARG A 184 10.68 -10.48 3.78
N ALA A 185 10.29 -11.31 4.74
CA ALA A 185 10.27 -11.00 6.16
C ALA A 185 10.22 -12.28 7.00
N VAL A 186 10.44 -12.13 8.30
CA VAL A 186 10.29 -13.22 9.27
C VAL A 186 9.44 -12.76 10.45
N LYS A 187 8.78 -13.70 11.13
CA LYS A 187 8.08 -13.43 12.39
C LYS A 187 9.04 -12.88 13.43
N GLY A 188 8.68 -11.82 14.13
CA GLY A 188 9.54 -11.09 15.06
C GLY A 188 10.44 -10.03 14.40
N GLY A 189 10.52 -10.01 13.07
CA GLY A 189 11.16 -8.96 12.28
C GLY A 189 10.25 -7.74 12.06
N THR A 190 10.43 -7.05 10.95
CA THR A 190 9.70 -5.82 10.59
C THR A 190 8.58 -6.05 9.57
N GLY A 191 8.25 -7.29 9.24
CA GLY A 191 7.36 -7.62 8.12
C GLY A 191 5.97 -7.01 8.18
N TYR A 192 5.42 -6.83 9.38
CA TYR A 192 4.13 -6.19 9.60
C TYR A 192 4.17 -4.67 9.62
N ALA A 193 5.38 -4.07 9.70
CA ALA A 193 5.60 -2.64 9.62
C ALA A 193 5.83 -2.22 8.17
N LYS A 194 5.36 -1.03 7.79
CA LYS A 194 5.55 -0.48 6.45
C LYS A 194 6.83 0.36 6.40
N CYS A 195 7.99 -0.33 6.32
CA CYS A 195 9.33 0.28 6.32
C CYS A 195 10.14 -0.17 5.10
N GLY A 196 11.04 0.67 4.62
CA GLY A 196 11.79 0.48 3.37
C GLY A 196 12.66 -0.77 3.32
N GLY A 197 13.17 -1.22 4.47
CA GLY A 197 13.97 -2.44 4.54
C GLY A 197 13.24 -3.68 4.01
N ASN A 198 11.93 -3.81 4.27
CA ASN A 198 11.12 -4.90 3.73
C ASN A 198 11.00 -4.85 2.20
N TYR A 199 10.99 -3.64 1.63
CA TYR A 199 10.91 -3.44 0.17
C TYR A 199 12.25 -3.64 -0.49
N ALA A 200 13.33 -3.16 0.10
CA ALA A 200 14.69 -3.41 -0.39
C ALA A 200 15.01 -4.92 -0.42
N ALA A 201 14.58 -5.68 0.58
CA ALA A 201 14.73 -7.13 0.61
C ALA A 201 14.03 -7.86 -0.55
N SER A 202 12.98 -7.26 -1.14
CA SER A 202 12.21 -7.88 -2.22
C SER A 202 12.81 -7.68 -3.61
N ASN A 203 13.78 -6.76 -3.79
CA ASN A 203 14.27 -6.35 -5.10
C ASN A 203 14.93 -7.51 -5.87
N ARG A 204 15.77 -8.33 -5.21
CA ARG A 204 16.47 -9.44 -5.88
C ARG A 204 15.53 -10.49 -6.45
N ALA A 205 14.55 -10.91 -5.67
CA ALA A 205 13.56 -11.87 -6.14
C ALA A 205 12.65 -11.28 -7.22
N GLY A 206 12.27 -10.01 -7.09
CA GLY A 206 11.51 -9.28 -8.11
C GLY A 206 12.23 -9.22 -9.45
N GLU A 207 13.53 -8.86 -9.44
CA GLU A 207 14.35 -8.82 -10.66
C GLU A 207 14.50 -10.21 -11.31
N LYS A 208 14.74 -11.26 -10.51
CA LYS A 208 14.77 -12.65 -11.01
C LYS A 208 13.46 -13.07 -11.66
N ALA A 209 12.32 -12.70 -11.07
CA ALA A 209 11.00 -13.00 -11.60
C ALA A 209 10.76 -12.29 -12.95
N GLU A 210 11.08 -10.99 -13.02
CA GLU A 210 10.96 -10.19 -14.23
C GLU A 210 11.80 -10.76 -15.38
N GLN A 211 13.06 -11.16 -15.12
CA GLN A 211 13.93 -11.80 -16.12
C GLN A 211 13.36 -13.12 -16.67
N LYS A 212 12.51 -13.80 -15.87
CA LYS A 212 11.80 -15.03 -16.27
C LYS A 212 10.40 -14.75 -16.88
N GLY A 213 9.99 -13.49 -17.00
CA GLY A 213 8.70 -13.07 -17.57
C GLY A 213 7.52 -13.10 -16.60
N TYR A 214 7.79 -13.11 -15.28
CA TYR A 214 6.78 -13.01 -14.23
C TYR A 214 6.70 -11.57 -13.70
N SER A 215 5.48 -11.14 -13.36
CA SER A 215 5.23 -9.77 -12.89
C SER A 215 5.70 -9.55 -11.45
N GLN A 216 5.58 -10.59 -10.60
CA GLN A 216 5.86 -10.55 -9.17
C GLN A 216 6.20 -11.95 -8.65
N VAL A 217 6.60 -12.02 -7.36
CA VAL A 217 6.79 -13.27 -6.65
C VAL A 217 5.71 -13.48 -5.58
N LEU A 218 5.34 -14.74 -5.35
CA LEU A 218 4.56 -15.17 -4.18
C LEU A 218 5.54 -15.61 -3.10
N TRP A 219 5.48 -14.93 -1.96
CA TRP A 219 6.40 -15.14 -0.84
C TRP A 219 5.96 -16.29 0.05
N LEU A 220 6.94 -17.08 0.48
CA LEU A 220 6.79 -18.08 1.52
C LEU A 220 7.37 -17.58 2.85
N ASP A 221 6.89 -18.14 3.97
CA ASP A 221 7.34 -17.81 5.30
C ASP A 221 8.86 -18.03 5.47
N GLY A 222 9.49 -17.16 6.26
CA GLY A 222 10.94 -17.15 6.40
C GLY A 222 11.52 -18.25 7.29
N VAL A 223 10.68 -19.09 7.94
CA VAL A 223 11.13 -20.16 8.85
C VAL A 223 11.08 -21.52 8.16
N HIS A 224 9.91 -21.90 7.65
CA HIS A 224 9.67 -23.22 7.06
C HIS A 224 9.72 -23.20 5.54
N ARG A 225 9.61 -22.01 4.92
CA ARG A 225 9.46 -21.83 3.45
C ARG A 225 8.36 -22.68 2.87
N LYS A 226 7.28 -22.75 3.61
CA LYS A 226 6.14 -23.61 3.37
C LYS A 226 4.82 -22.83 3.26
N TYR A 227 4.65 -21.84 4.13
CA TYR A 227 3.38 -21.12 4.24
C TYR A 227 3.42 -19.84 3.39
N ILE A 228 2.36 -19.65 2.63
CA ILE A 228 2.19 -18.47 1.77
C ILE A 228 1.97 -17.24 2.64
N GLU A 229 2.59 -16.12 2.29
CA GLU A 229 2.46 -14.86 3.01
C GLU A 229 1.88 -13.74 2.15
N GLU A 230 2.58 -13.27 1.14
CA GLU A 230 2.21 -12.12 0.31
C GLU A 230 2.57 -12.34 -1.17
N VAL A 231 2.01 -11.55 -2.07
CA VAL A 231 2.38 -11.52 -3.49
C VAL A 231 2.97 -10.15 -3.84
N GLY A 232 4.26 -10.13 -4.20
CA GLY A 232 4.99 -8.87 -4.42
C GLY A 232 4.93 -7.97 -3.18
N ALA A 233 4.31 -6.81 -3.33
CA ALA A 233 4.05 -5.83 -2.27
C ALA A 233 2.56 -5.76 -1.88
N MET A 234 1.80 -6.83 -2.11
CA MET A 234 0.35 -6.94 -1.86
C MET A 234 0.05 -8.15 -0.98
N ASN A 235 -1.04 -8.10 -0.22
CA ASN A 235 -1.63 -9.31 0.34
C ASN A 235 -2.22 -10.18 -0.77
N VAL A 236 -2.40 -11.46 -0.51
CA VAL A 236 -2.93 -12.44 -1.48
C VAL A 236 -4.18 -13.12 -0.92
N MET A 237 -5.11 -13.44 -1.80
CA MET A 237 -6.32 -14.20 -1.51
C MET A 237 -6.53 -15.26 -2.60
N PHE A 238 -7.19 -16.35 -2.21
CA PHE A 238 -7.50 -17.48 -3.07
C PHE A 238 -8.95 -17.87 -2.91
N LYS A 239 -9.59 -18.31 -3.99
CA LYS A 239 -10.84 -19.05 -3.92
C LYS A 239 -10.56 -20.51 -4.18
N ILE A 240 -10.69 -21.34 -3.15
CA ILE A 240 -10.37 -22.77 -3.16
C ILE A 240 -11.62 -23.56 -2.77
N ASP A 241 -12.15 -24.37 -3.69
CA ASP A 241 -13.34 -25.20 -3.45
C ASP A 241 -14.52 -24.42 -2.86
N GLY A 242 -14.77 -23.23 -3.42
CA GLY A 242 -15.83 -22.29 -3.01
C GLY A 242 -15.54 -21.45 -1.75
N GLU A 243 -14.41 -21.68 -1.06
CA GLU A 243 -13.99 -20.92 0.12
C GLU A 243 -12.98 -19.83 -0.27
N ILE A 244 -13.17 -18.62 0.25
CA ILE A 244 -12.17 -17.54 0.14
C ILE A 244 -11.17 -17.68 1.28
N VAL A 245 -9.90 -17.87 0.94
CA VAL A 245 -8.83 -18.09 1.90
C VAL A 245 -7.75 -17.02 1.74
N THR A 246 -7.27 -16.47 2.85
CA THR A 246 -6.10 -15.59 2.85
C THR A 246 -5.14 -15.98 3.97
N PRO A 247 -3.82 -15.78 3.78
CA PRO A 247 -2.87 -16.01 4.84
C PRO A 247 -3.20 -15.21 6.11
N MET A 248 -3.22 -15.89 7.26
CA MET A 248 -3.42 -15.23 8.55
C MET A 248 -2.22 -14.34 8.90
N LEU A 249 -2.48 -13.26 9.61
CA LEU A 249 -1.46 -12.30 10.04
C LEU A 249 -0.59 -12.93 11.15
N THR A 250 0.59 -13.40 10.80
CA THR A 250 1.52 -14.11 11.71
C THR A 250 2.56 -13.19 12.35
N GLY A 251 2.59 -11.90 11.96
CA GLY A 251 3.59 -10.92 12.40
C GLY A 251 4.72 -10.69 11.39
N SER A 252 4.70 -11.39 10.25
CA SER A 252 5.58 -11.16 9.08
C SER A 252 4.83 -10.53 7.91
N ILE A 253 3.50 -10.55 7.93
CA ILE A 253 2.60 -10.05 6.87
C ILE A 253 2.11 -8.66 7.22
N LEU A 254 2.13 -7.75 6.24
CA LEU A 254 1.56 -6.41 6.42
C LEU A 254 0.03 -6.49 6.54
N PRO A 255 -0.59 -5.90 7.59
CA PRO A 255 -2.04 -5.84 7.70
C PRO A 255 -2.62 -4.86 6.67
N GLY A 256 -2.94 -5.38 5.47
CA GLY A 256 -3.40 -4.58 4.36
C GLY A 256 -4.79 -4.02 4.56
N ILE A 257 -4.98 -2.73 4.26
CA ILE A 257 -6.29 -2.06 4.38
C ILE A 257 -7.25 -2.58 3.31
N THR A 258 -6.76 -2.76 2.09
CA THR A 258 -7.56 -3.38 1.02
C THR A 258 -7.92 -4.83 1.36
N ARG A 259 -6.97 -5.62 1.92
CA ARG A 259 -7.25 -6.97 2.44
C ARG A 259 -8.39 -6.95 3.46
N LYS A 260 -8.32 -6.06 4.45
CA LYS A 260 -9.37 -5.90 5.47
C LYS A 260 -10.71 -5.57 4.83
N SER A 261 -10.72 -4.67 3.84
CA SER A 261 -11.95 -4.30 3.13
C SER A 261 -12.52 -5.44 2.30
N CYS A 262 -11.68 -6.25 1.62
CA CYS A 262 -12.13 -7.45 0.92
C CYS A 262 -12.77 -8.46 1.87
N LEU A 263 -12.16 -8.69 3.04
CA LEU A 263 -12.68 -9.63 4.04
C LEU A 263 -14.04 -9.17 4.59
N GLU A 264 -14.17 -7.88 4.94
CA GLU A 264 -15.43 -7.30 5.44
C GLU A 264 -16.53 -7.40 4.38
N LEU A 265 -16.23 -7.02 3.12
CA LEU A 265 -17.18 -7.05 2.02
C LEU A 265 -17.66 -8.48 1.72
N LEU A 266 -16.74 -9.41 1.51
CA LEU A 266 -17.07 -10.79 1.18
C LEU A 266 -17.85 -11.51 2.29
N SER A 267 -17.48 -11.24 3.57
CA SER A 267 -18.19 -11.81 4.71
C SER A 267 -19.61 -11.26 4.81
N ASP A 268 -19.81 -9.96 4.57
CA ASP A 268 -21.12 -9.32 4.57
C ASP A 268 -22.02 -9.84 3.43
N GLU A 269 -21.43 -10.21 2.31
CA GLU A 269 -22.13 -10.81 1.16
C GLU A 269 -22.36 -12.33 1.29
N GLY A 270 -21.96 -12.93 2.42
CA GLY A 270 -22.25 -14.33 2.73
C GLY A 270 -21.26 -15.34 2.14
N TYR A 271 -20.12 -14.90 1.62
CA TYR A 271 -19.05 -15.83 1.24
C TYR A 271 -18.46 -16.52 2.46
N LYS A 272 -18.08 -17.78 2.31
CA LYS A 272 -17.25 -18.46 3.32
C LYS A 272 -15.84 -17.92 3.23
N VAL A 273 -15.40 -17.18 4.25
CA VAL A 273 -14.10 -16.52 4.30
C VAL A 273 -13.29 -17.06 5.48
N SER A 274 -12.01 -17.38 5.28
CA SER A 274 -11.12 -17.80 6.35
C SER A 274 -9.72 -17.15 6.26
N GLU A 275 -9.20 -16.82 7.43
CA GLU A 275 -7.84 -16.37 7.63
C GLU A 275 -7.07 -17.53 8.30
N ARG A 276 -6.21 -18.22 7.55
CA ARG A 276 -5.49 -19.39 8.04
C ARG A 276 -4.12 -19.54 7.40
N LEU A 277 -3.32 -20.46 7.91
CA LEU A 277 -2.11 -20.89 7.22
C LEU A 277 -2.50 -21.64 5.95
N ILE A 278 -1.82 -21.34 4.84
CA ILE A 278 -1.96 -22.01 3.55
C ILE A 278 -0.57 -22.47 3.16
N SER A 279 -0.37 -23.78 3.02
CA SER A 279 0.92 -24.29 2.57
C SER A 279 1.03 -24.23 1.04
N VAL A 280 2.25 -24.17 0.54
CA VAL A 280 2.50 -24.23 -0.90
C VAL A 280 2.07 -25.58 -1.48
N GLU A 281 2.21 -26.67 -0.70
CA GLU A 281 1.76 -28.02 -1.09
C GLU A 281 0.23 -28.07 -1.22
N GLU A 282 -0.51 -27.48 -0.26
CA GLU A 282 -1.97 -27.36 -0.35
C GLU A 282 -2.39 -26.58 -1.61
N LEU A 283 -1.70 -25.48 -1.91
CA LEU A 283 -1.98 -24.69 -3.10
C LEU A 283 -1.70 -25.48 -4.38
N GLU A 284 -0.59 -26.23 -4.42
CA GLU A 284 -0.22 -27.08 -5.54
C GLU A 284 -1.24 -28.23 -5.75
N GLU A 285 -1.69 -28.87 -4.66
CA GLU A 285 -2.74 -29.90 -4.71
C GLU A 285 -4.07 -29.34 -5.23
N ALA A 286 -4.46 -28.13 -4.76
CA ALA A 286 -5.67 -27.47 -5.22
C ALA A 286 -5.58 -27.10 -6.72
N LEU A 287 -4.41 -26.65 -7.19
CA LEU A 287 -4.16 -26.37 -8.60
C LEU A 287 -4.28 -27.63 -9.45
N LYS A 288 -3.63 -28.72 -9.06
CA LYS A 288 -3.66 -30.03 -9.79
C LYS A 288 -5.06 -30.65 -9.81
N ALA A 289 -5.84 -30.45 -8.75
CA ALA A 289 -7.21 -30.92 -8.63
C ALA A 289 -8.24 -30.02 -9.34
N GLY A 290 -7.83 -28.87 -9.89
CA GLY A 290 -8.75 -27.86 -10.46
C GLY A 290 -9.66 -27.18 -9.43
N LYS A 291 -9.25 -27.19 -8.16
CA LYS A 291 -10.00 -26.59 -7.04
C LYS A 291 -9.61 -25.15 -6.72
N LEU A 292 -8.46 -24.68 -7.20
CA LEU A 292 -8.12 -23.27 -7.14
C LEU A 292 -8.85 -22.52 -8.26
N GLU A 293 -9.97 -21.91 -7.90
CA GLU A 293 -10.88 -21.27 -8.85
C GLU A 293 -10.40 -19.86 -9.23
N GLU A 294 -9.94 -19.08 -8.24
CA GLU A 294 -9.47 -17.71 -8.41
C GLU A 294 -8.29 -17.42 -7.47
N ALA A 295 -7.41 -16.50 -7.88
CA ALA A 295 -6.37 -15.93 -7.04
C ALA A 295 -6.18 -14.45 -7.38
N TRP A 296 -5.93 -13.64 -6.36
CA TRP A 296 -5.66 -12.21 -6.56
C TRP A 296 -4.80 -11.62 -5.46
N GLY A 297 -4.01 -10.60 -5.85
CA GLY A 297 -3.35 -9.70 -4.91
C GLY A 297 -4.27 -8.52 -4.56
N CYS A 298 -4.14 -7.95 -3.37
CA CYS A 298 -4.87 -6.75 -2.98
C CYS A 298 -3.97 -5.72 -2.28
N GLY A 299 -4.10 -4.45 -2.69
CA GLY A 299 -3.28 -3.35 -2.18
C GLY A 299 -3.74 -1.99 -2.70
N THR A 300 -3.25 -0.90 -2.12
CA THR A 300 -3.71 0.46 -2.44
C THR A 300 -3.50 0.85 -3.91
N ALA A 301 -2.39 0.44 -4.52
CA ALA A 301 -2.06 0.88 -5.88
C ALA A 301 -3.00 0.26 -6.92
N ALA A 302 -3.10 -1.07 -6.94
CA ALA A 302 -3.89 -1.83 -7.91
C ALA A 302 -5.34 -2.07 -7.46
N VAL A 303 -5.67 -1.86 -6.20
CA VAL A 303 -6.88 -2.27 -5.48
C VAL A 303 -6.98 -3.79 -5.46
N VAL A 304 -7.29 -4.43 -6.56
CA VAL A 304 -7.31 -5.88 -6.76
C VAL A 304 -6.55 -6.22 -8.04
N SER A 305 -5.66 -7.21 -7.98
CA SER A 305 -4.81 -7.67 -9.08
C SER A 305 -5.04 -9.15 -9.31
N PRO A 306 -5.79 -9.57 -10.35
CA PRO A 306 -6.04 -10.98 -10.63
C PRO A 306 -4.75 -11.72 -10.99
N ILE A 307 -4.63 -12.97 -10.56
CA ILE A 307 -3.51 -13.86 -10.86
C ILE A 307 -4.03 -14.94 -11.80
N GLY A 308 -3.47 -15.00 -13.01
CA GLY A 308 -3.86 -15.99 -14.03
C GLY A 308 -2.92 -17.17 -14.17
N GLU A 309 -1.70 -17.04 -13.65
CA GLU A 309 -0.68 -18.07 -13.75
C GLU A 309 0.22 -18.07 -12.50
N LEU A 310 0.50 -19.26 -11.97
CA LEU A 310 1.50 -19.49 -10.92
C LEU A 310 2.57 -20.42 -11.47
N CYS A 311 3.84 -20.14 -11.15
CA CYS A 311 4.96 -21.01 -11.42
C CYS A 311 5.64 -21.45 -10.13
N TYR A 312 5.77 -22.74 -9.91
CA TYR A 312 6.48 -23.32 -8.78
C TYR A 312 7.43 -24.41 -9.23
N LYS A 313 8.71 -24.28 -8.94
CA LYS A 313 9.77 -25.26 -9.34
C LYS A 313 9.72 -25.59 -10.82
N ASP A 314 9.59 -24.55 -11.65
CA ASP A 314 9.48 -24.60 -13.12
C ASP A 314 8.20 -25.31 -13.65
N GLU A 315 7.28 -25.73 -12.78
CA GLU A 315 5.94 -26.19 -13.16
C GLU A 315 4.98 -25.00 -13.23
N VAL A 316 4.27 -24.87 -14.35
CA VAL A 316 3.35 -23.75 -14.62
C VAL A 316 1.92 -24.21 -14.45
N PHE A 317 1.16 -23.45 -13.68
CA PHE A 317 -0.26 -23.69 -13.41
C PHE A 317 -1.09 -22.50 -13.87
N VAL A 318 -2.08 -22.74 -14.71
CA VAL A 318 -3.01 -21.73 -15.20
C VAL A 318 -4.26 -21.73 -14.33
N ILE A 319 -4.63 -20.58 -13.80
CA ILE A 319 -5.82 -20.39 -12.96
C ILE A 319 -6.95 -19.82 -13.82
N ASN A 320 -8.15 -20.37 -13.69
CA ASN A 320 -9.36 -19.90 -14.40
C ASN A 320 -9.14 -19.71 -15.92
N SER A 321 -8.38 -20.60 -16.56
CA SER A 321 -8.02 -20.48 -17.98
C SER A 321 -7.36 -19.13 -18.35
N GLY A 322 -6.66 -18.51 -17.43
CA GLY A 322 -6.03 -17.19 -17.61
C GLY A 322 -7.00 -16.01 -17.65
N LYS A 323 -8.25 -16.19 -17.19
CA LYS A 323 -9.28 -15.15 -17.15
C LYS A 323 -9.45 -14.60 -15.73
N ILE A 324 -10.01 -13.40 -15.66
CA ILE A 324 -10.42 -12.81 -14.38
C ILE A 324 -11.59 -13.63 -13.80
N GLY A 325 -11.54 -13.93 -12.51
CA GLY A 325 -12.60 -14.60 -11.81
C GLY A 325 -13.75 -13.66 -11.44
N GLU A 326 -14.95 -14.21 -11.25
CA GLU A 326 -16.15 -13.44 -10.93
C GLU A 326 -16.03 -12.68 -9.60
N VAL A 327 -15.48 -13.33 -8.56
CA VAL A 327 -15.27 -12.70 -7.24
C VAL A 327 -14.22 -11.61 -7.32
N THR A 328 -13.13 -11.87 -8.04
CA THR A 328 -12.06 -10.90 -8.27
C THR A 328 -12.57 -9.64 -8.97
N GLN A 329 -13.37 -9.79 -10.04
CA GLN A 329 -13.99 -8.68 -10.77
C GLN A 329 -14.97 -7.92 -9.88
N HIS A 330 -15.84 -8.63 -9.18
CA HIS A 330 -16.82 -8.04 -8.27
C HIS A 330 -16.14 -7.19 -7.16
N LEU A 331 -15.09 -7.71 -6.55
CA LEU A 331 -14.31 -6.97 -5.55
C LEU A 331 -13.70 -5.68 -6.13
N TYR A 332 -13.13 -5.78 -7.32
CA TYR A 332 -12.56 -4.61 -7.99
C TYR A 332 -13.63 -3.54 -8.25
N ASP A 333 -14.74 -3.93 -8.85
CA ASP A 333 -15.82 -3.00 -9.22
C ASP A 333 -16.47 -2.36 -7.98
N THR A 334 -16.71 -3.15 -6.94
CA THR A 334 -17.33 -2.66 -5.69
C THR A 334 -16.40 -1.72 -4.94
N LEU A 335 -15.15 -2.12 -4.71
CA LEU A 335 -14.19 -1.29 -3.96
C LEU A 335 -13.88 0.00 -4.70
N THR A 336 -13.62 -0.07 -6.02
CA THR A 336 -13.39 1.14 -6.83
C THR A 336 -14.65 2.00 -6.92
N GLY A 337 -15.83 1.38 -7.03
CA GLY A 337 -17.11 2.07 -7.02
C GLY A 337 -17.34 2.89 -5.74
N ILE A 338 -17.03 2.34 -4.56
CA ILE A 338 -17.07 3.06 -3.28
C ILE A 338 -16.01 4.17 -3.25
N GLN A 339 -14.78 3.87 -3.69
CA GLN A 339 -13.66 4.83 -3.70
C GLN A 339 -13.96 6.08 -4.54
N TRP A 340 -14.63 5.93 -5.68
CA TRP A 340 -15.03 7.04 -6.54
C TRP A 340 -16.44 7.59 -6.25
N GLY A 341 -17.13 7.06 -5.24
CA GLY A 341 -18.47 7.49 -4.87
C GLY A 341 -19.54 7.14 -5.91
N LYS A 342 -19.29 6.11 -6.73
CA LYS A 342 -20.27 5.52 -7.66
C LYS A 342 -21.20 4.53 -6.95
N ILE A 343 -20.72 3.91 -5.88
CA ILE A 343 -21.44 3.00 -5.00
C ILE A 343 -21.52 3.63 -3.61
N GLU A 344 -22.68 3.50 -2.96
CA GLU A 344 -22.89 4.00 -1.60
C GLU A 344 -21.98 3.28 -0.60
N ASP A 345 -21.34 4.04 0.28
CA ASP A 345 -20.52 3.53 1.36
C ASP A 345 -21.36 3.16 2.59
N LYS A 346 -21.85 1.95 2.65
CA LYS A 346 -22.60 1.43 3.81
C LYS A 346 -21.72 1.07 5.02
N TYR A 347 -20.39 1.13 4.86
CA TYR A 347 -19.42 0.73 5.89
C TYR A 347 -18.80 1.91 6.64
N GLY A 348 -19.00 3.14 6.19
CA GLY A 348 -18.37 4.32 6.76
C GLY A 348 -16.85 4.38 6.49
N TRP A 349 -16.41 3.85 5.35
CA TRP A 349 -15.00 3.84 4.96
C TRP A 349 -14.53 5.16 4.35
N ILE A 350 -15.46 5.95 3.86
CA ILE A 350 -15.16 7.19 3.16
C ILE A 350 -15.04 8.37 4.14
N ARG A 351 -13.99 9.15 3.97
CA ARG A 351 -13.82 10.47 4.59
C ARG A 351 -13.81 11.54 3.51
N GLU A 352 -14.85 12.38 3.49
CA GLU A 352 -14.89 13.57 2.63
C GLU A 352 -13.86 14.58 3.13
N VAL A 353 -13.06 15.15 2.22
CA VAL A 353 -12.08 16.20 2.50
C VAL A 353 -12.83 17.52 2.72
N LYS A 354 -12.46 18.23 3.77
CA LYS A 354 -13.11 19.47 4.21
C LYS A 354 -12.52 20.69 3.52
#